data_c22172eeb8760ffaa0982d387a8d013d
#
_entry.id   c22172eeb8760ffaa0982d387a8d013d
#
_cell.length_a   1.000
_cell.length_b   1.000
_cell.length_c   1.000
_cell.angle_alpha   90.00
_cell.angle_beta   90.00
_cell.angle_gamma   90.00
#
_symmetry.space_group_name_H-M   'P 1'
#
loop_
_entity.id
_entity.type
_entity.pdbx_description
1 polymer ?
#
loop_
_entity_poly.entity_id
_entity_poly.type
_entity_poly.pdbx_seq_one_letter_code
_entity_poly.pdbx_strand_id
1 'polypeptide(L)'
;VMQMTNVIINFRRHLKRRNYSPHTVKYYLNILKQFVIWLDVAIEQITDKKIDAYIDYLHDKRMQPASINCYLAIIRVFYTYLKYEEQVNLTNPVKAGRRLRVPKPLPRPLREDQIDPFFDVIKSKRDWSMFRLMLRCGLRVEEVADLTLGAIDLKQRRIMVLNGKGSKDRVVYMSED
;
A
#
# COMPACT_ATOMS: atom_id res chain seq x y z
N VAL A 1 -16.12 -21.42 18.79
CA VAL A 1 -15.46 -20.11 18.78
C VAL A 1 -14.10 -20.30 18.14
N MET A 2 -13.92 -19.72 16.97
CA MET A 2 -12.67 -19.80 16.20
C MET A 2 -11.55 -19.08 16.99
N GLN A 3 -10.39 -19.75 17.19
CA GLN A 3 -9.26 -19.09 17.83
C GLN A 3 -8.67 -18.06 16.86
N MET A 4 -9.02 -16.80 17.04
CA MET A 4 -8.64 -15.68 16.17
C MET A 4 -7.13 -15.62 15.89
N THR A 5 -6.30 -15.94 16.89
CA THR A 5 -4.84 -15.97 16.73
C THR A 5 -4.39 -16.93 15.64
N ASN A 6 -4.93 -18.15 15.62
CA ASN A 6 -4.57 -19.15 14.60
C ASN A 6 -5.03 -18.73 13.21
N VAL A 7 -6.20 -18.14 13.11
CA VAL A 7 -6.76 -17.63 11.84
C VAL A 7 -5.89 -16.53 11.25
N ILE A 8 -5.46 -15.58 12.07
CA ILE A 8 -4.55 -14.51 11.62
C ILE A 8 -3.19 -15.06 11.17
N ILE A 9 -2.66 -16.06 11.88
CA ILE A 9 -1.41 -16.74 11.48
C ILE A 9 -1.59 -17.44 10.13
N ASN A 10 -2.68 -18.16 9.95
CA ASN A 10 -3.00 -18.86 8.70
C ASN A 10 -3.23 -17.87 7.55
N PHE A 11 -3.96 -16.78 7.80
CA PHE A 11 -4.15 -15.71 6.81
C PHE A 11 -2.82 -15.07 6.38
N ARG A 12 -1.91 -14.81 7.33
CA ARG A 12 -0.54 -14.37 7.01
C ARG A 12 0.19 -15.34 6.09
N ARG A 13 0.09 -16.66 6.36
CA ARG A 13 0.67 -17.71 5.51
C ARG A 13 0.03 -17.73 4.13
N HIS A 14 -1.30 -17.59 4.05
CA HIS A 14 -2.04 -17.51 2.80
C HIS A 14 -1.57 -16.33 1.95
N LEU A 15 -1.45 -15.12 2.51
CA LEU A 15 -0.94 -13.96 1.79
C LEU A 15 0.50 -14.18 1.26
N LYS A 16 1.38 -14.79 2.07
CA LYS A 16 2.74 -15.13 1.65
C LYS A 16 2.77 -16.14 0.50
N ARG A 17 1.94 -17.20 0.56
CA ARG A 17 1.82 -18.20 -0.53
C ARG A 17 1.34 -17.56 -1.84
N ARG A 18 0.55 -16.49 -1.77
CA ARG A 18 0.10 -15.69 -2.92
C ARG A 18 1.12 -14.63 -3.35
N ASN A 19 2.34 -14.70 -2.86
CA ASN A 19 3.46 -13.82 -3.19
C ASN A 19 3.19 -12.33 -2.94
N TYR A 20 2.41 -11.99 -1.89
CA TYR A 20 2.28 -10.61 -1.45
C TYR A 20 3.58 -10.12 -0.84
N SER A 21 3.99 -8.88 -1.15
CA SER A 21 5.19 -8.29 -0.57
C SER A 21 5.12 -8.21 0.96
N PRO A 22 6.27 -8.25 1.68
CA PRO A 22 6.30 -8.14 3.14
C PRO A 22 5.56 -6.89 3.66
N HIS A 23 5.69 -5.75 2.96
CA HIS A 23 4.99 -4.50 3.27
C HIS A 23 3.47 -4.67 3.16
N THR A 24 2.99 -5.30 2.08
CA THR A 24 1.56 -5.56 1.88
C THR A 24 1.02 -6.47 2.98
N VAL A 25 1.74 -7.55 3.31
CA VAL A 25 1.34 -8.48 4.39
C VAL A 25 1.25 -7.74 5.72
N LYS A 26 2.25 -6.94 6.08
CA LYS A 26 2.26 -6.13 7.32
C LYS A 26 1.09 -5.16 7.34
N TYR A 27 0.80 -4.49 6.22
CA TYR A 27 -0.29 -3.53 6.11
C TYR A 27 -1.67 -4.21 6.30
N TYR A 28 -1.90 -5.36 5.66
CA TYR A 28 -3.13 -6.15 5.83
C TYR A 28 -3.35 -6.55 7.29
N LEU A 29 -2.31 -7.11 7.92
CA LEU A 29 -2.41 -7.56 9.32
C LEU A 29 -2.64 -6.39 10.28
N ASN A 30 -2.04 -5.23 10.04
CA ASN A 30 -2.25 -4.05 10.87
C ASN A 30 -3.71 -3.53 10.79
N ILE A 31 -4.27 -3.48 9.60
CA ILE A 31 -5.68 -3.09 9.41
C ILE A 31 -6.63 -4.09 10.08
N LEU A 32 -6.38 -5.39 9.89
CA LEU A 32 -7.20 -6.41 10.54
C LEU A 32 -7.10 -6.35 12.06
N LYS A 33 -5.91 -6.09 12.61
CA LYS A 33 -5.74 -5.88 14.05
C LYS A 33 -6.60 -4.73 14.55
N GLN A 34 -6.58 -3.58 13.86
CA GLN A 34 -7.40 -2.41 14.23
C GLN A 34 -8.89 -2.73 14.14
N PHE A 35 -9.32 -3.45 13.10
CA PHE A 35 -10.70 -3.87 12.94
C PHE A 35 -11.13 -4.79 14.08
N VAL A 36 -10.36 -5.84 14.39
CA VAL A 36 -10.66 -6.81 15.45
C VAL A 36 -10.70 -6.14 16.82
N ILE A 37 -9.81 -5.18 17.10
CA ILE A 37 -9.81 -4.43 18.38
C ILE A 37 -11.07 -3.56 18.51
N TRP A 38 -11.58 -3.02 17.40
CA TRP A 38 -12.81 -2.22 17.40
C TRP A 38 -14.08 -3.08 17.58
N LEU A 39 -14.04 -4.36 17.18
CA LEU A 39 -15.19 -5.24 17.27
C LEU A 39 -15.54 -5.57 18.73
N ASP A 40 -16.84 -5.54 19.01
CA ASP A 40 -17.45 -5.95 20.27
C ASP A 40 -18.21 -7.30 20.15
N VAL A 41 -18.21 -7.90 18.96
CA VAL A 41 -18.90 -9.15 18.64
C VAL A 41 -17.95 -10.12 17.92
N ALA A 42 -18.32 -11.41 17.91
CA ALA A 42 -17.56 -12.41 17.18
C ALA A 42 -17.54 -12.11 15.68
N ILE A 43 -16.44 -12.42 15.02
CA ILE A 43 -16.21 -12.10 13.60
C ILE A 43 -17.22 -12.79 12.68
N GLU A 44 -17.75 -13.94 13.10
CA GLU A 44 -18.77 -14.71 12.39
C GLU A 44 -20.15 -14.03 12.41
N GLN A 45 -20.38 -13.13 13.37
CA GLN A 45 -21.66 -12.45 13.59
C GLN A 45 -21.73 -11.05 12.99
N ILE A 46 -20.66 -10.63 12.29
CA ILE A 46 -20.60 -9.30 11.69
C ILE A 46 -21.58 -9.19 10.53
N THR A 47 -22.45 -8.20 10.63
CA THR A 47 -23.42 -7.84 9.59
C THR A 47 -22.92 -6.65 8.76
N ASP A 48 -23.63 -6.39 7.66
CA ASP A 48 -23.40 -5.19 6.84
C ASP A 48 -23.67 -3.89 7.63
N LYS A 49 -24.65 -3.88 8.54
CA LYS A 49 -24.88 -2.74 9.45
C LYS A 49 -23.70 -2.47 10.38
N LYS A 50 -23.02 -3.52 10.84
CA LYS A 50 -21.82 -3.35 11.67
C LYS A 50 -20.64 -2.77 10.86
N ILE A 51 -20.56 -3.09 9.56
CA ILE A 51 -19.59 -2.44 8.66
C ILE A 51 -19.92 -0.97 8.46
N ASP A 52 -21.22 -0.58 8.39
CA ASP A 52 -21.60 0.84 8.34
C ASP A 52 -21.13 1.59 9.59
N ALA A 53 -21.39 1.02 10.78
CA ALA A 53 -20.89 1.60 12.03
C ALA A 53 -19.35 1.71 12.09
N TYR A 54 -18.64 0.75 11.46
CA TYR A 54 -17.19 0.84 11.35
C TYR A 54 -16.74 1.97 10.41
N ILE A 55 -17.46 2.18 9.31
CA ILE A 55 -17.21 3.31 8.40
C ILE A 55 -17.41 4.63 9.15
N ASP A 56 -18.49 4.77 9.93
CA ASP A 56 -18.77 5.95 10.73
C ASP A 56 -17.64 6.20 11.74
N TYR A 57 -17.20 5.16 12.46
CA TYR A 57 -16.05 5.23 13.36
C TYR A 57 -14.78 5.72 12.66
N LEU A 58 -14.49 5.24 11.43
CA LEU A 58 -13.32 5.69 10.68
C LEU A 58 -13.46 7.15 10.21
N HIS A 59 -14.69 7.60 9.90
CA HIS A 59 -14.98 9.00 9.61
C HIS A 59 -14.75 9.90 10.84
N ASP A 60 -15.20 9.47 12.03
CA ASP A 60 -14.96 10.16 13.29
C ASP A 60 -13.46 10.31 13.60
N LYS A 61 -12.66 9.31 13.18
CA LYS A 61 -11.18 9.39 13.20
C LYS A 61 -10.60 10.28 12.10
N ARG A 62 -11.42 11.00 11.34
CA ARG A 62 -11.03 11.89 10.22
C ARG A 62 -10.23 11.21 9.13
N MET A 63 -10.46 9.92 8.91
CA MET A 63 -9.80 9.20 7.84
C MET A 63 -10.34 9.61 6.46
N GLN A 64 -9.44 9.71 5.49
CA GLN A 64 -9.82 10.02 4.11
C GLN A 64 -10.60 8.87 3.46
N PRO A 65 -11.60 9.14 2.60
CA PRO A 65 -12.41 8.10 1.95
C PRO A 65 -11.58 7.04 1.20
N ALA A 66 -10.46 7.45 0.59
CA ALA A 66 -9.54 6.52 -0.06
C ALA A 66 -8.94 5.50 0.91
N SER A 67 -8.56 5.95 2.12
CA SER A 67 -8.04 5.08 3.17
C SER A 67 -9.11 4.14 3.69
N ILE A 68 -10.33 4.63 3.93
CA ILE A 68 -11.46 3.80 4.36
C ILE A 68 -11.74 2.70 3.31
N ASN A 69 -11.71 3.04 2.03
CA ASN A 69 -11.84 2.05 0.96
C ASN A 69 -10.76 0.96 1.00
N CYS A 70 -9.51 1.31 1.38
CA CYS A 70 -8.44 0.32 1.58
C CYS A 70 -8.76 -0.61 2.75
N TYR A 71 -9.27 -0.08 3.87
CA TYR A 71 -9.70 -0.88 5.03
C TYR A 71 -10.79 -1.86 4.63
N LEU A 72 -11.84 -1.38 3.97
CA LEU A 72 -12.95 -2.23 3.50
C LEU A 72 -12.48 -3.32 2.52
N ALA A 73 -11.56 -2.98 1.61
CA ALA A 73 -11.01 -3.96 0.67
C ALA A 73 -10.26 -5.08 1.39
N ILE A 74 -9.47 -4.76 2.41
CA ILE A 74 -8.71 -5.74 3.19
C ILE A 74 -9.64 -6.61 4.04
N ILE A 75 -10.63 -6.02 4.70
CA ILE A 75 -11.65 -6.75 5.46
C ILE A 75 -12.38 -7.72 4.51
N ARG A 76 -12.77 -7.25 3.34
CA ARG A 76 -13.41 -8.09 2.32
C ARG A 76 -12.55 -9.28 1.89
N VAL A 77 -11.26 -9.06 1.65
CA VAL A 77 -10.31 -10.13 1.31
C VAL A 77 -10.21 -11.15 2.45
N PHE A 78 -10.16 -10.69 3.69
CA PHE A 78 -10.11 -11.56 4.85
C PHE A 78 -11.37 -12.42 5.01
N TYR A 79 -12.56 -11.84 4.85
CA TYR A 79 -13.81 -12.62 4.88
C TYR A 79 -13.92 -13.61 3.70
N THR A 80 -13.40 -13.24 2.55
CA THR A 80 -13.28 -14.16 1.40
C THR A 80 -12.36 -15.34 1.73
N TYR A 81 -11.23 -15.07 2.37
CA TYR A 81 -10.33 -16.12 2.87
C TYR A 81 -11.02 -17.04 3.89
N LEU A 82 -11.70 -16.48 4.88
CA LEU A 82 -12.43 -17.29 5.89
C LEU A 82 -13.45 -18.22 5.24
N LYS A 83 -14.18 -17.73 4.26
CA LYS A 83 -15.22 -18.50 3.57
C LYS A 83 -14.65 -19.65 2.73
N TYR A 84 -13.60 -19.39 1.94
CA TYR A 84 -13.14 -20.35 0.94
C TYR A 84 -11.94 -21.20 1.39
N GLU A 85 -11.06 -20.68 2.21
CA GLU A 85 -9.87 -21.41 2.66
C GLU A 85 -10.05 -22.05 4.03
N GLU A 86 -10.68 -21.35 4.97
CA GLU A 86 -11.00 -21.89 6.30
C GLU A 86 -12.39 -22.57 6.35
N GLN A 87 -13.13 -22.54 5.23
CA GLN A 87 -14.46 -23.16 5.06
C GLN A 87 -15.49 -22.74 6.13
N VAL A 88 -15.37 -21.53 6.65
CA VAL A 88 -16.31 -20.98 7.63
C VAL A 88 -17.59 -20.59 6.92
N ASN A 89 -18.74 -21.13 7.41
CA ASN A 89 -20.04 -20.79 6.86
C ASN A 89 -20.45 -19.37 7.28
N LEU A 90 -20.01 -18.37 6.52
CA LEU A 90 -20.31 -16.96 6.74
C LEU A 90 -20.58 -16.22 5.43
N THR A 91 -21.32 -15.13 5.54
CA THR A 91 -21.49 -14.17 4.43
C THR A 91 -20.50 -13.03 4.60
N ASN A 92 -19.86 -12.64 3.49
CA ASN A 92 -18.95 -11.49 3.54
C ASN A 92 -19.74 -10.19 3.80
N PRO A 93 -19.55 -9.52 4.94
CA PRO A 93 -20.32 -8.34 5.30
C PRO A 93 -19.96 -7.11 4.46
N VAL A 94 -18.81 -7.13 3.79
CA VAL A 94 -18.39 -6.04 2.90
C VAL A 94 -18.87 -6.34 1.48
N LYS A 95 -20.07 -5.87 1.13
CA LYS A 95 -20.67 -6.05 -0.20
C LYS A 95 -19.85 -5.36 -1.30
N ALA A 96 -19.91 -5.88 -2.53
CA ALA A 96 -19.12 -5.39 -3.67
C ALA A 96 -19.31 -3.89 -3.98
N GLY A 97 -20.52 -3.37 -3.83
CA GLY A 97 -20.85 -1.96 -4.10
C GLY A 97 -20.54 -0.98 -2.97
N ARG A 98 -20.04 -1.46 -1.83
CA ARG A 98 -19.83 -0.62 -0.62
C ARG A 98 -18.50 0.12 -0.64
N ARG A 99 -18.29 0.87 -1.71
CA ARG A 99 -17.10 1.73 -1.87
C ARG A 99 -17.50 3.19 -1.75
N LEU A 100 -16.79 3.95 -0.89
CA LEU A 100 -16.99 5.38 -0.74
C LEU A 100 -16.55 6.10 -2.01
N ARG A 101 -17.26 7.13 -2.38
CA ARG A 101 -16.88 8.05 -3.45
C ARG A 101 -15.61 8.81 -3.03
N VAL A 102 -14.58 8.77 -3.85
CA VAL A 102 -13.31 9.45 -3.59
C VAL A 102 -13.20 10.66 -4.52
N PRO A 103 -13.01 11.88 -3.99
CA PRO A 103 -12.68 13.03 -4.80
C PRO A 103 -11.40 12.78 -5.60
N LYS A 104 -11.35 13.26 -6.83
CA LYS A 104 -10.14 13.22 -7.67
C LYS A 104 -9.59 14.65 -7.81
N PRO A 105 -8.80 15.12 -6.83
CA PRO A 105 -8.16 16.42 -6.94
C PRO A 105 -7.17 16.44 -8.11
N LEU A 106 -6.95 17.60 -8.68
CA LEU A 106 -5.91 17.77 -9.69
C LEU A 106 -4.54 17.49 -9.08
N PRO A 107 -3.63 16.85 -9.82
CA PRO A 107 -2.23 16.72 -9.41
C PRO A 107 -1.63 18.09 -9.11
N ARG A 108 -0.77 18.15 -8.09
CA ARG A 108 -0.02 19.37 -7.72
C ARG A 108 1.48 19.10 -7.93
N PRO A 109 1.96 19.07 -9.18
CA PRO A 109 3.39 18.93 -9.45
C PRO A 109 4.14 20.15 -8.95
N LEU A 110 5.45 19.99 -8.70
CA LEU A 110 6.34 21.13 -8.54
C LEU A 110 6.38 21.89 -9.87
N ARG A 111 6.31 23.24 -9.81
CA ARG A 111 6.51 24.08 -10.96
C ARG A 111 8.01 24.21 -11.27
N GLU A 112 8.36 24.51 -12.50
CA GLU A 112 9.76 24.66 -12.91
C GLU A 112 10.51 25.69 -12.06
N ASP A 113 9.85 26.82 -11.75
CA ASP A 113 10.42 27.88 -10.90
C ASP A 113 10.68 27.46 -9.44
N GLN A 114 10.17 26.33 -9.01
CA GLN A 114 10.36 25.77 -7.64
C GLN A 114 11.45 24.72 -7.58
N ILE A 115 11.96 24.24 -8.73
CA ILE A 115 12.92 23.12 -8.78
C ILE A 115 14.28 23.58 -8.26
N ASP A 116 14.83 24.66 -8.81
CA ASP A 116 16.16 25.16 -8.42
C ASP A 116 16.20 25.56 -6.94
N PRO A 117 15.27 26.38 -6.41
CA PRO A 117 15.21 26.67 -4.98
C PRO A 117 15.09 25.43 -4.08
N PHE A 118 14.41 24.38 -4.55
CA PHE A 118 14.35 23.12 -3.81
C PHE A 118 15.71 22.44 -3.72
N PHE A 119 16.48 22.41 -4.82
CA PHE A 119 17.82 21.81 -4.83
C PHE A 119 18.86 22.63 -4.08
N ASP A 120 18.74 23.95 -4.04
CA ASP A 120 19.67 24.86 -3.36
C ASP A 120 19.74 24.65 -1.84
N VAL A 121 18.65 24.20 -1.23
CA VAL A 121 18.60 23.93 0.22
C VAL A 121 19.20 22.59 0.60
N ILE A 122 19.45 21.69 -0.34
CA ILE A 122 19.99 20.36 -0.08
C ILE A 122 21.51 20.41 0.05
N LYS A 123 22.02 20.24 1.26
CA LYS A 123 23.47 20.31 1.56
C LYS A 123 24.20 18.99 1.32
N SER A 124 23.52 17.87 1.44
CA SER A 124 24.09 16.53 1.25
C SER A 124 24.15 16.17 -0.23
N LYS A 125 25.37 15.88 -0.75
CA LYS A 125 25.53 15.40 -2.12
C LYS A 125 24.76 14.10 -2.40
N ARG A 126 24.70 13.21 -1.41
CA ARG A 126 23.91 11.96 -1.51
C ARG A 126 22.43 12.27 -1.71
N ASP A 127 21.87 13.10 -0.86
CA ASP A 127 20.43 13.40 -0.89
C ASP A 127 20.08 14.19 -2.17
N TRP A 128 20.94 15.10 -2.57
CA TRP A 128 20.84 15.82 -3.84
C TRP A 128 20.78 14.83 -5.03
N SER A 129 21.71 13.88 -5.10
CA SER A 129 21.72 12.85 -6.15
C SER A 129 20.48 11.98 -6.13
N MET A 130 19.99 11.58 -4.94
CA MET A 130 18.77 10.79 -4.80
C MET A 130 17.55 11.54 -5.36
N PHE A 131 17.37 12.81 -4.99
CA PHE A 131 16.28 13.62 -5.51
C PHE A 131 16.39 13.89 -7.01
N ARG A 132 17.61 14.10 -7.52
CA ARG A 132 17.87 14.25 -8.97
C ARG A 132 17.43 12.99 -9.73
N LEU A 133 17.81 11.80 -9.28
CA LEU A 133 17.39 10.53 -9.87
C LEU A 133 15.86 10.37 -9.85
N MET A 134 15.21 10.76 -8.76
CA MET A 134 13.75 10.73 -8.68
C MET A 134 13.10 11.69 -9.66
N LEU A 135 13.63 12.92 -9.77
CA LEU A 135 13.07 13.95 -10.65
C LEU A 135 13.32 13.64 -12.13
N ARG A 136 14.56 13.32 -12.51
CA ARG A 136 14.96 13.18 -13.92
C ARG A 136 14.70 11.80 -14.50
N CYS A 137 14.88 10.76 -13.69
CA CYS A 137 14.69 9.37 -14.14
C CYS A 137 13.35 8.78 -13.74
N GLY A 138 12.53 9.50 -12.98
CA GLY A 138 11.23 9.00 -12.50
C GLY A 138 11.33 7.79 -11.58
N LEU A 139 12.44 7.67 -10.85
CA LEU A 139 12.63 6.58 -9.88
C LEU A 139 11.77 6.82 -8.63
N ARG A 140 11.23 5.74 -8.08
CA ARG A 140 10.56 5.78 -6.78
C ARG A 140 11.58 5.81 -5.65
N VAL A 141 11.18 6.33 -4.48
CA VAL A 141 12.08 6.43 -3.32
C VAL A 141 12.72 5.10 -2.94
N GLU A 142 11.95 4.00 -2.93
CA GLU A 142 12.47 2.65 -2.65
C GLU A 142 13.44 2.17 -3.74
N GLU A 143 13.15 2.46 -5.00
CA GLU A 143 14.02 2.10 -6.13
C GLU A 143 15.36 2.82 -6.07
N VAL A 144 15.38 4.08 -5.59
CA VAL A 144 16.62 4.84 -5.37
C VAL A 144 17.37 4.31 -4.14
N ALA A 145 16.65 3.95 -3.06
CA ALA A 145 17.27 3.40 -1.85
C ALA A 145 17.96 2.05 -2.09
N ASP A 146 17.36 1.22 -2.95
CA ASP A 146 17.86 -0.11 -3.30
C ASP A 146 18.83 -0.10 -4.50
N LEU A 147 19.14 1.06 -5.07
CA LEU A 147 19.97 1.19 -6.25
C LEU A 147 21.41 0.77 -5.94
N THR A 148 21.95 -0.13 -6.73
CA THR A 148 23.35 -0.57 -6.64
C THR A 148 24.19 0.01 -7.77
N LEU A 149 25.51 0.14 -7.55
CA LEU A 149 26.43 0.61 -8.60
C LEU A 149 26.39 -0.27 -9.85
N GLY A 150 26.19 -1.59 -9.69
CA GLY A 150 26.08 -2.51 -10.82
C GLY A 150 24.84 -2.32 -11.68
N ALA A 151 23.83 -1.62 -11.18
CA ALA A 151 22.61 -1.29 -11.92
C ALA A 151 22.76 -0.02 -12.78
N ILE A 152 23.88 0.73 -12.64
CA ILE A 152 24.14 1.99 -13.33
C ILE A 152 25.17 1.78 -14.42
N ASP A 153 24.79 2.02 -15.67
CA ASP A 153 25.69 2.03 -16.83
C ASP A 153 25.90 3.49 -17.28
N LEU A 154 27.00 4.06 -16.84
CA LEU A 154 27.35 5.46 -17.18
C LEU A 154 27.67 5.63 -18.66
N LYS A 155 28.23 4.60 -19.33
CA LYS A 155 28.58 4.67 -20.76
C LYS A 155 27.34 4.75 -21.63
N GLN A 156 26.32 3.95 -21.30
CA GLN A 156 25.04 3.93 -22.02
C GLN A 156 24.00 4.84 -21.37
N ARG A 157 24.34 5.56 -20.32
CA ARG A 157 23.44 6.47 -19.57
C ARG A 157 22.13 5.82 -19.18
N ARG A 158 22.19 4.60 -18.69
CA ARG A 158 21.00 3.83 -18.30
C ARG A 158 21.10 3.28 -16.89
N ILE A 159 19.95 3.14 -16.26
CA ILE A 159 19.78 2.54 -14.95
C ILE A 159 18.81 1.37 -15.07
N MET A 160 19.22 0.19 -14.60
CA MET A 160 18.36 -0.96 -14.50
C MET A 160 17.64 -0.92 -13.15
N VAL A 161 16.32 -0.74 -13.19
CA VAL A 161 15.47 -0.80 -12.00
C VAL A 161 14.97 -2.22 -11.87
N LEU A 162 15.52 -2.95 -10.90
CA LEU A 162 15.15 -4.34 -10.61
C LEU A 162 14.08 -4.38 -9.51
N ASN A 163 13.18 -5.36 -9.61
CA ASN A 163 12.12 -5.58 -8.62
C ASN A 163 11.23 -4.35 -8.35
N GLY A 164 10.99 -3.53 -9.34
CA GLY A 164 10.07 -2.41 -9.23
C GLY A 164 8.66 -2.84 -8.78
N LYS A 165 7.75 -1.88 -8.57
CA LYS A 165 6.38 -2.15 -8.11
C LYS A 165 5.71 -3.25 -8.94
N GLY A 166 5.31 -4.33 -8.26
CA GLY A 166 4.74 -5.52 -8.89
C GLY A 166 5.79 -6.46 -9.51
N SER A 167 7.04 -6.44 -9.01
CA SER A 167 8.17 -7.26 -9.47
C SER A 167 8.45 -7.09 -10.97
N LYS A 168 8.32 -5.84 -11.47
CA LYS A 168 8.60 -5.52 -12.88
C LYS A 168 9.92 -4.78 -12.99
N ASP A 169 10.82 -5.36 -13.77
CA ASP A 169 12.07 -4.71 -14.12
C ASP A 169 11.85 -3.72 -15.26
N ARG A 170 12.61 -2.63 -15.25
CA ARG A 170 12.63 -1.66 -16.33
C ARG A 170 13.99 -0.97 -16.44
N VAL A 171 14.27 -0.47 -17.63
CA VAL A 171 15.41 0.40 -17.86
C VAL A 171 14.91 1.85 -17.94
N VAL A 172 15.62 2.75 -17.29
CA VAL A 172 15.43 4.19 -17.41
C VAL A 172 16.73 4.82 -17.91
N TYR A 173 16.62 5.92 -18.64
CA TYR A 173 17.77 6.62 -19.19
C TYR A 173 18.04 7.89 -18.38
N MET A 174 19.32 8.20 -18.18
CA MET A 174 19.76 9.43 -17.55
C MET A 174 19.83 10.55 -18.58
N SER A 175 19.41 11.75 -18.20
CA SER A 175 19.60 12.97 -18.99
C SER A 175 21.07 13.38 -18.99
N GLU A 176 21.42 14.39 -19.80
CA GLU A 176 22.80 14.90 -19.91
C GLU A 176 23.19 15.79 -18.73
N ASP A 177 22.20 16.33 -18.02
CA ASP A 177 22.33 17.27 -16.88
C ASP A 177 22.28 16.59 -15.51
#